data_6458b910eef9505e930446a3890858d0
#
_entry.id   6458b910eef9505e930446a3890858d0
#
_cell.length_a   1.000
_cell.length_b   1.000
_cell.length_c   1.000
_cell.angle_alpha   90.00
_cell.angle_beta   90.00
_cell.angle_gamma   90.00
#
_symmetry.space_group_name_H-M   'P 1'
#
loop_
_entity.id
_entity.type
_entity.pdbx_description
1 polymer ?
#
loop_
_entity_poly.entity_id
_entity_poly.type
_entity_poly.pdbx_seq_one_letter_code
_entity_poly.pdbx_strand_id
1 'polypeptide(L)'
;MNMRKINKIIIHCSATPEGRAVTVQEIDKWHRAKGWNGVGYHFVIGLNGEVWSGRNVELAGAHTEGQNANSIGVCYVGGCDKAMKAKDTRTAAQKASLIKLVKELKTKYPNATIHGHNEFAAKACPSFNVQSWLLQNGLK
;
A
#
# COMPACT_ATOMS: atom_id res chain seq x y z
N MET A 1 7.41 4.88 -25.15
CA MET A 1 6.58 4.58 -24.00
C MET A 1 7.30 3.63 -23.06
N ASN A 2 7.59 4.08 -21.86
CA ASN A 2 8.31 3.27 -20.89
C ASN A 2 7.33 2.46 -20.05
N MET A 3 7.20 1.20 -20.42
CA MET A 3 6.43 0.29 -19.59
C MET A 3 7.38 -0.35 -18.58
N ARG A 4 7.18 0.00 -17.30
CA ARG A 4 7.94 -0.64 -16.24
C ARG A 4 7.56 -2.13 -16.18
N LYS A 5 8.53 -2.96 -15.88
CA LYS A 5 8.27 -4.37 -15.62
C LYS A 5 7.85 -4.51 -14.15
N ILE A 6 6.60 -4.87 -13.93
CA ILE A 6 6.05 -5.01 -12.57
C ILE A 6 6.12 -6.48 -12.15
N ASN A 7 6.90 -6.75 -11.13
CA ASN A 7 7.05 -8.10 -10.57
C ASN A 7 6.68 -8.21 -9.09
N LYS A 8 6.29 -7.10 -8.46
CA LYS A 8 5.83 -7.11 -7.07
C LYS A 8 4.70 -6.11 -6.85
N ILE A 9 3.82 -6.48 -5.94
CA ILE A 9 2.79 -5.61 -5.38
C ILE A 9 3.08 -5.55 -3.90
N ILE A 10 3.36 -4.36 -3.37
CA ILE A 10 3.78 -4.20 -1.98
C ILE A 10 2.73 -3.41 -1.20
N ILE A 11 2.24 -4.01 -0.13
CA ILE A 11 1.19 -3.43 0.69
C ILE A 11 1.80 -2.66 1.85
N HIS A 12 1.27 -1.45 2.07
CA HIS A 12 1.69 -0.50 3.09
C HIS A 12 0.50 -0.04 3.92
N CYS A 13 0.79 0.62 5.02
CA CYS A 13 -0.16 1.45 5.75
C CYS A 13 0.37 2.88 5.82
N SER A 14 -0.51 3.84 6.05
CA SER A 14 -0.10 5.24 6.20
C SER A 14 0.60 5.51 7.54
N ALA A 15 0.59 4.54 8.46
CA ALA A 15 1.11 4.66 9.81
C ALA A 15 0.46 5.84 10.55
N THR A 16 -0.85 5.91 10.48
CA THR A 16 -1.67 6.95 11.11
C THR A 16 -2.60 6.33 12.15
N PRO A 17 -3.07 7.13 13.12
CA PRO A 17 -3.92 6.60 14.20
C PRO A 17 -5.25 6.03 13.68
N GLU A 18 -5.68 4.96 14.31
CA GLU A 18 -6.97 4.32 14.04
C GLU A 18 -8.11 5.33 14.03
N GLY A 19 -8.96 5.27 13.00
CA GLY A 19 -10.12 6.14 12.87
C GLY A 19 -9.85 7.52 12.31
N ARG A 20 -8.59 7.90 12.12
CA ARG A 20 -8.26 9.20 11.51
C ARG A 20 -8.40 9.11 9.99
N ALA A 21 -9.27 9.94 9.43
CA ALA A 21 -9.38 10.07 7.98
C ALA A 21 -8.14 10.78 7.42
N VAL A 22 -7.56 10.21 6.37
CA VAL A 22 -6.39 10.76 5.69
C VAL A 22 -6.66 10.72 4.19
N THR A 23 -6.34 11.79 3.49
CA THR A 23 -6.53 11.89 2.05
C THR A 23 -5.22 11.67 1.29
N VAL A 24 -5.32 11.39 -0.02
CA VAL A 24 -4.14 11.32 -0.89
C VAL A 24 -3.39 12.65 -0.87
N GLN A 25 -4.11 13.76 -0.83
CA GLN A 25 -3.52 15.10 -0.80
C GLN A 25 -2.66 15.33 0.43
N GLU A 26 -3.10 14.82 1.59
CA GLU A 26 -2.30 14.89 2.82
C GLU A 26 -1.03 14.06 2.72
N ILE A 27 -1.15 12.84 2.20
CA ILE A 27 0.02 11.96 2.01
C ILE A 27 0.98 12.59 1.00
N ASP A 28 0.47 13.15 -0.08
CA ASP A 28 1.26 13.85 -1.07
C ASP A 28 2.06 14.98 -0.43
N LYS A 29 1.40 15.78 0.40
CA LYS A 29 2.03 16.87 1.13
C LYS A 29 3.15 16.38 2.05
N TRP A 30 2.89 15.29 2.79
CA TRP A 30 3.91 14.71 3.68
C TRP A 30 5.12 14.19 2.92
N HIS A 31 4.89 13.53 1.78
CA HIS A 31 5.98 13.01 0.96
C HIS A 31 6.78 14.12 0.29
N ARG A 32 6.13 15.19 -0.17
CA ARG A 32 6.83 16.37 -0.71
C ARG A 32 7.70 17.04 0.36
N ALA A 33 7.23 17.06 1.60
CA ALA A 33 8.02 17.58 2.72
C ALA A 33 9.29 16.78 2.98
N LYS A 34 9.33 15.51 2.55
CA LYS A 34 10.53 14.66 2.61
C LYS A 34 11.45 14.84 1.38
N GLY A 35 11.09 15.70 0.44
CA GLY A 35 11.87 15.93 -0.77
C GLY A 35 11.48 15.03 -1.94
N TRP A 36 10.38 14.29 -1.83
CA TRP A 36 9.90 13.41 -2.90
C TRP A 36 9.00 14.16 -3.88
N ASN A 37 8.78 13.60 -5.07
CA ASN A 37 7.94 14.19 -6.11
C ASN A 37 6.44 13.96 -5.89
N GLY A 38 5.99 13.96 -4.65
CA GLY A 38 4.61 13.74 -4.27
C GLY A 38 4.40 12.36 -3.68
N VAL A 39 3.13 11.95 -3.60
CA VAL A 39 2.74 10.67 -3.00
C VAL A 39 3.52 9.51 -3.63
N GLY A 40 4.13 8.69 -2.79
CA GLY A 40 4.97 7.58 -3.22
C GLY A 40 4.22 6.30 -3.53
N TYR A 41 2.97 6.18 -3.10
CA TYR A 41 2.11 5.01 -3.36
C TYR A 41 1.35 5.20 -4.66
N HIS A 42 1.06 4.09 -5.35
CA HIS A 42 0.27 4.13 -6.58
C HIS A 42 -1.23 4.11 -6.29
N PHE A 43 -1.62 3.47 -5.17
CA PHE A 43 -3.02 3.43 -4.72
C PHE A 43 -3.09 3.67 -3.22
N VAL A 44 -4.16 4.33 -2.79
CA VAL A 44 -4.43 4.56 -1.37
C VAL A 44 -5.88 4.15 -1.10
N ILE A 45 -6.10 3.37 -0.04
CA ILE A 45 -7.43 2.88 0.35
C ILE A 45 -7.86 3.64 1.60
N GLY A 46 -8.92 4.43 1.46
CA GLY A 46 -9.49 5.20 2.56
C GLY A 46 -10.26 4.35 3.56
N LEU A 47 -10.63 4.93 4.68
CA LEU A 47 -11.31 4.23 5.79
C LEU A 47 -12.60 3.53 5.36
N ASN A 48 -13.33 4.10 4.42
CA ASN A 48 -14.60 3.55 3.95
C ASN A 48 -14.44 2.65 2.73
N GLY A 49 -13.19 2.27 2.42
CA GLY A 49 -12.90 1.39 1.30
C GLY A 49 -12.72 2.10 -0.04
N GLU A 50 -12.71 3.43 -0.06
CA GLU A 50 -12.45 4.18 -1.29
C GLU A 50 -11.05 3.83 -1.80
N VAL A 51 -10.93 3.59 -3.10
CA VAL A 51 -9.62 3.36 -3.72
C VAL A 51 -9.26 4.59 -4.54
N TRP A 52 -8.21 5.27 -4.12
CA TRP A 52 -7.75 6.49 -4.78
C TRP A 52 -6.45 6.22 -5.53
N SER A 53 -6.31 6.84 -6.70
CA SER A 53 -5.05 6.82 -7.43
C SER A 53 -4.08 7.81 -6.80
N GLY A 54 -2.85 7.35 -6.59
CA GLY A 54 -1.76 8.21 -6.15
C GLY A 54 -0.83 8.50 -7.31
N ARG A 55 0.43 8.01 -7.21
CA ARG A 55 1.40 8.15 -8.30
C ARG A 55 0.96 7.28 -9.49
N ASN A 56 1.19 7.78 -10.70
CA ASN A 56 0.91 7.02 -11.93
C ASN A 56 1.69 5.69 -11.91
N VAL A 57 1.01 4.58 -12.22
CA VAL A 57 1.61 3.24 -12.19
C VAL A 57 2.74 3.07 -13.21
N GLU A 58 2.82 3.92 -14.21
CA GLU A 58 3.92 3.90 -15.18
C GLU A 58 5.21 4.48 -14.59
N LEU A 59 5.12 5.15 -13.45
CA LEU A 59 6.27 5.74 -12.76
C LEU A 59 6.66 4.88 -11.56
N ALA A 60 7.97 4.76 -11.33
CA ALA A 60 8.45 4.11 -10.11
C ALA A 60 7.94 4.87 -8.90
N GLY A 61 7.53 4.15 -7.86
CA GLY A 61 7.05 4.74 -6.62
C GLY A 61 8.18 5.27 -5.74
N ALA A 62 7.81 5.72 -4.56
CA ALA A 62 8.73 6.06 -3.49
C ALA A 62 8.14 5.47 -2.20
N HIS A 63 8.08 4.14 -2.13
CA HIS A 63 7.41 3.44 -1.03
C HIS A 63 8.24 2.30 -0.41
N THR A 64 9.16 1.71 -1.15
CA THR A 64 9.99 0.61 -0.64
C THR A 64 11.38 0.70 -1.25
N GLU A 65 12.35 1.13 -0.47
CA GLU A 65 13.73 1.27 -0.94
C GLU A 65 14.23 -0.03 -1.55
N GLY A 66 14.84 0.07 -2.73
CA GLY A 66 15.38 -1.07 -3.47
C GLY A 66 14.34 -1.83 -4.30
N GLN A 67 13.05 -1.56 -4.13
CA GLN A 67 11.97 -2.27 -4.83
C GLN A 67 11.12 -1.38 -5.72
N ASN A 68 11.31 -0.07 -5.66
CA ASN A 68 10.43 0.89 -6.34
C ASN A 68 10.36 0.74 -7.86
N ALA A 69 11.47 0.38 -8.48
CA ALA A 69 11.55 0.32 -9.95
C ALA A 69 10.61 -0.71 -10.58
N ASN A 70 10.31 -1.80 -9.88
CA ASN A 70 9.57 -2.94 -10.43
C ASN A 70 8.33 -3.32 -9.62
N SER A 71 7.81 -2.40 -8.82
CA SER A 71 6.67 -2.69 -7.94
C SER A 71 5.56 -1.65 -8.02
N ILE A 72 4.40 -2.06 -7.52
CA ILE A 72 3.27 -1.18 -7.26
C ILE A 72 3.06 -1.12 -5.75
N GLY A 73 2.97 0.09 -5.20
CA GLY A 73 2.70 0.32 -3.79
C GLY A 73 1.22 0.58 -3.55
N VAL A 74 0.63 -0.20 -2.65
CA VAL A 74 -0.76 -0.06 -2.23
C VAL A 74 -0.77 0.26 -0.74
N CYS A 75 -1.34 1.39 -0.36
CA CYS A 75 -1.38 1.86 1.03
C CYS A 75 -2.82 1.90 1.54
N TYR A 76 -3.09 1.34 2.71
CA TYR A 76 -4.36 1.60 3.38
C TYR A 76 -4.17 2.65 4.49
N VAL A 77 -5.18 3.48 4.69
CA VAL A 77 -5.14 4.52 5.74
C VAL A 77 -5.29 3.86 7.11
N GLY A 78 -4.33 4.07 7.98
CA GLY A 78 -4.29 3.50 9.32
C GLY A 78 -2.95 2.85 9.65
N GLY A 79 -2.98 1.76 10.39
CA GLY A 79 -1.80 0.95 10.74
C GLY A 79 -1.26 1.20 12.13
N CYS A 80 -1.84 2.14 12.88
CA CYS A 80 -1.45 2.43 14.27
C CYS A 80 -2.68 2.56 15.17
N ASP A 81 -2.52 2.24 16.45
CA ASP A 81 -3.54 2.55 17.43
C ASP A 81 -3.50 4.05 17.78
N LYS A 82 -4.37 4.50 18.68
CA LYS A 82 -4.44 5.92 19.07
C LYS A 82 -3.18 6.41 19.79
N ALA A 83 -2.38 5.48 20.32
CA ALA A 83 -1.09 5.79 20.95
C ALA A 83 0.08 5.67 19.96
N MET A 84 -0.20 5.53 18.65
CA MET A 84 0.78 5.42 17.57
C MET A 84 1.61 4.12 17.64
N LYS A 85 1.10 3.08 18.27
CA LYS A 85 1.71 1.76 18.22
C LYS A 85 1.16 0.99 17.04
N ALA A 86 2.02 0.20 16.38
CA ALA A 86 1.62 -0.60 15.24
C ALA A 86 0.43 -1.51 15.58
N LYS A 87 -0.58 -1.47 14.73
CA LYS A 87 -1.81 -2.27 14.88
C LYS A 87 -2.44 -2.44 13.52
N ASP A 88 -2.98 -3.64 13.27
CA ASP A 88 -3.80 -3.87 12.08
C ASP A 88 -5.16 -3.20 12.29
N THR A 89 -5.32 -2.02 11.71
CA THR A 89 -6.54 -1.20 11.86
C THR A 89 -7.44 -1.25 10.65
N ARG A 90 -7.21 -2.22 9.74
CA ARG A 90 -8.02 -2.31 8.52
C ARG A 90 -9.51 -2.46 8.87
N THR A 91 -10.33 -1.56 8.34
CA THR A 91 -11.78 -1.68 8.45
C THR A 91 -12.28 -2.83 7.56
N ALA A 92 -13.52 -3.28 7.79
CA ALA A 92 -14.13 -4.30 6.92
C ALA A 92 -14.15 -3.83 5.46
N ALA A 93 -14.46 -2.54 5.24
CA ALA A 93 -14.48 -1.94 3.90
C ALA A 93 -13.08 -1.93 3.27
N GLN A 94 -12.05 -1.61 4.04
CA GLN A 94 -10.66 -1.65 3.57
C GLN A 94 -10.23 -3.06 3.21
N LYS A 95 -10.58 -4.05 4.01
CA LYS A 95 -10.25 -5.45 3.72
C LYS A 95 -10.89 -5.89 2.41
N ALA A 96 -12.15 -5.56 2.18
CA ALA A 96 -12.85 -5.91 0.94
C ALA A 96 -12.22 -5.23 -0.27
N SER A 97 -11.92 -3.93 -0.16
CA SER A 97 -11.28 -3.18 -1.25
C SER A 97 -9.88 -3.67 -1.55
N LEU A 98 -9.12 -4.04 -0.52
CA LEU A 98 -7.77 -4.55 -0.68
C LEU A 98 -7.77 -5.88 -1.46
N ILE A 99 -8.67 -6.80 -1.13
CA ILE A 99 -8.82 -8.07 -1.85
C ILE A 99 -9.15 -7.79 -3.31
N LYS A 100 -10.12 -6.94 -3.57
CA LYS A 100 -10.55 -6.60 -4.92
C LYS A 100 -9.42 -5.99 -5.74
N LEU A 101 -8.72 -5.01 -5.18
CA LEU A 101 -7.61 -4.32 -5.84
C LEU A 101 -6.46 -5.28 -6.14
N VAL A 102 -6.08 -6.11 -5.17
CA VAL A 102 -5.00 -7.07 -5.34
C VAL A 102 -5.33 -8.08 -6.44
N LYS A 103 -6.58 -8.55 -6.50
CA LYS A 103 -7.04 -9.45 -7.58
C LYS A 103 -6.96 -8.77 -8.94
N GLU A 104 -7.38 -7.52 -9.05
CA GLU A 104 -7.31 -6.75 -10.29
C GLU A 104 -5.86 -6.55 -10.74
N LEU A 105 -4.97 -6.18 -9.81
CA LEU A 105 -3.55 -6.00 -10.11
C LEU A 105 -2.89 -7.31 -10.50
N LYS A 106 -3.24 -8.41 -9.84
CA LYS A 106 -2.71 -9.73 -10.17
C LYS A 106 -3.15 -10.20 -11.56
N THR A 107 -4.37 -9.86 -11.96
CA THR A 107 -4.86 -10.14 -13.31
C THR A 107 -4.07 -9.36 -14.35
N LYS A 108 -3.77 -8.11 -14.07
CA LYS A 108 -3.02 -7.23 -14.97
C LYS A 108 -1.52 -7.59 -14.99
N TYR A 109 -0.98 -8.01 -13.86
CA TYR A 109 0.44 -8.35 -13.70
C TYR A 109 0.57 -9.77 -13.14
N PRO A 110 0.28 -10.81 -13.95
CA PRO A 110 0.18 -12.19 -13.43
C PRO A 110 1.47 -12.74 -12.84
N ASN A 111 2.62 -12.19 -13.23
CA ASN A 111 3.91 -12.62 -12.70
C ASN A 111 4.31 -11.89 -11.40
N ALA A 112 3.50 -10.92 -10.97
CA ALA A 112 3.80 -10.18 -9.75
C ALA A 112 3.51 -11.02 -8.52
N THR A 113 4.42 -10.98 -7.54
CA THR A 113 4.21 -11.54 -6.22
C THR A 113 3.75 -10.45 -5.26
N ILE A 114 3.03 -10.82 -4.22
CA ILE A 114 2.40 -9.87 -3.29
C ILE A 114 3.12 -9.93 -1.96
N HIS A 115 3.47 -8.77 -1.43
CA HIS A 115 4.29 -8.65 -0.23
C HIS A 115 3.80 -7.53 0.69
N GLY A 116 4.23 -7.58 1.95
CA GLY A 116 4.14 -6.45 2.86
C GLY A 116 5.47 -5.70 2.89
N HIS A 117 5.44 -4.42 3.20
CA HIS A 117 6.66 -3.61 3.34
C HIS A 117 7.62 -4.22 4.38
N ASN A 118 7.10 -4.83 5.44
CA ASN A 118 7.89 -5.48 6.49
C ASN A 118 8.71 -6.67 6.01
N GLU A 119 8.50 -7.15 4.78
CA GLU A 119 9.35 -8.18 4.19
C GLU A 119 10.65 -7.63 3.63
N PHE A 120 10.73 -6.32 3.41
CA PHE A 120 11.88 -5.65 2.80
C PHE A 120 12.58 -4.64 3.70
N ALA A 121 12.01 -4.33 4.85
CA ALA A 121 12.54 -3.35 5.78
C ALA A 121 12.19 -3.71 7.22
N ALA A 122 12.99 -3.26 8.17
CA ALA A 122 12.74 -3.47 9.59
C ALA A 122 11.66 -2.50 10.09
N LYS A 123 10.45 -2.66 9.59
CA LYS A 123 9.28 -1.82 9.90
C LYS A 123 8.06 -2.67 10.15
N ALA A 124 7.11 -2.15 10.94
CA ALA A 124 5.85 -2.85 11.19
C ALA A 124 4.90 -2.77 9.99
N CYS A 125 4.98 -1.71 9.18
CA CYS A 125 4.13 -1.49 8.01
C CYS A 125 4.07 -2.75 7.13
N PRO A 126 2.90 -3.26 6.73
CA PRO A 126 1.57 -2.68 6.86
C PRO A 126 0.83 -3.05 8.16
N SER A 127 1.51 -3.48 9.20
CA SER A 127 0.98 -3.84 10.51
C SER A 127 0.14 -5.11 10.53
N PHE A 128 0.30 -5.95 9.52
CA PHE A 128 -0.25 -7.31 9.49
C PHE A 128 0.64 -8.20 8.61
N ASN A 129 0.48 -9.50 8.74
CA ASN A 129 1.25 -10.47 7.95
C ASN A 129 0.56 -10.70 6.61
N VAL A 130 1.15 -10.17 5.53
CA VAL A 130 0.56 -10.26 4.19
C VAL A 130 0.52 -11.70 3.69
N GLN A 131 1.55 -12.51 3.94
CA GLN A 131 1.59 -13.89 3.45
C GLN A 131 0.48 -14.74 4.09
N SER A 132 0.24 -14.59 5.39
CA SER A 132 -0.87 -15.25 6.08
C SER A 132 -2.22 -14.80 5.54
N TRP A 133 -2.36 -13.50 5.30
CA TRP A 133 -3.57 -12.91 4.74
C TRP A 133 -3.87 -13.47 3.33
N LEU A 134 -2.84 -13.62 2.50
CA LEU A 134 -3.00 -14.21 1.16
C LEU A 134 -3.52 -15.64 1.24
N LEU A 135 -2.96 -16.45 2.14
CA LEU A 135 -3.41 -17.83 2.35
C LEU A 135 -4.86 -17.87 2.81
N GLN A 136 -5.22 -17.05 3.79
CA GLN A 136 -6.57 -16.98 4.36
C GLN A 136 -7.63 -16.60 3.33
N ASN A 137 -7.25 -15.86 2.29
CA ASN A 137 -8.16 -15.34 1.28
C ASN A 137 -8.04 -16.05 -0.08
N GLY A 138 -7.29 -17.14 -0.15
CA GLY A 138 -7.14 -17.89 -1.38
C GLY A 138 -6.41 -17.14 -2.48
N LEU A 139 -5.54 -16.20 -2.11
CA LEU A 139 -4.80 -15.36 -3.05
C LEU A 139 -3.35 -15.81 -3.26
N LYS A 140 -2.96 -16.88 -2.57
CA LYS A 140 -1.61 -17.40 -2.68
C LYS A 140 -1.61 -18.80 -3.28
#